data_75b6480a4de6cfdfafd46f6fcfbac63b
#
_entry.id   75b6480a4de6cfdfafd46f6fcfbac63b
#
_cell.length_a   1.000
_cell.length_b   1.000
_cell.length_c   1.000
_cell.angle_alpha   90.00
_cell.angle_beta   90.00
_cell.angle_gamma   90.00
#
_symmetry.space_group_name_H-M   'P 1'
#
loop_
_entity.id
_entity.type
_entity.pdbx_description
1 polymer ?
#
loop_
_entity_poly.entity_id
_entity_poly.type
_entity_poly.pdbx_seq_one_letter_code
_entity_poly.pdbx_strand_id
1 'polypeptide(L)'
;MAITPQIPFDFFLPEAPHFDNLIVGDNAEAIARLQAVTDASGGQTNRAIVVWGGRSVGKSHLLSAITADAAAQGISALLLNGASAFPSDPFVGAQILCVDDADQLDAEQQAWLFTAFNHVTQSGGVTIATGQAPPARWPLRDDIRTRMGSGLAFELLPIPQDDLPAALSAYAAGRGFDVSNDVLTFLLSHHQRDIASLCKTLAGVDRLSLALKRRVSVHLLRAYMNETVATIQT
;
A
#
# COMPACT_ATOMS: atom_id res chain seq x y z
N MET A 1 -42.21 16.20 -0.72
CA MET A 1 -41.52 15.05 -0.13
C MET A 1 -40.23 14.82 -0.92
N ALA A 2 -39.09 15.20 -0.38
CA ALA A 2 -37.80 14.92 -1.02
C ALA A 2 -37.46 13.47 -0.68
N ILE A 3 -37.38 12.63 -1.70
CA ILE A 3 -36.90 11.26 -1.57
C ILE A 3 -35.39 11.39 -1.46
N THR A 4 -34.83 11.26 -0.24
CA THR A 4 -33.40 11.11 -0.03
C THR A 4 -33.01 9.77 -0.66
N PRO A 5 -32.17 9.73 -1.69
CA PRO A 5 -31.74 8.46 -2.27
C PRO A 5 -30.92 7.72 -1.20
N GLN A 6 -31.40 6.57 -0.77
CA GLN A 6 -30.69 5.66 0.13
C GLN A 6 -29.52 5.09 -0.67
N ILE A 7 -28.31 5.59 -0.41
CA ILE A 7 -27.07 5.08 -1.02
C ILE A 7 -26.79 3.72 -0.37
N PRO A 8 -26.74 2.62 -1.12
CA PRO A 8 -26.43 1.31 -0.55
C PRO A 8 -25.05 1.34 0.11
N PHE A 9 -24.97 0.88 1.34
CA PHE A 9 -23.77 0.89 2.19
C PHE A 9 -22.59 0.10 1.60
N ASP A 10 -22.85 -0.87 0.72
CA ASP A 10 -21.85 -1.76 0.11
C ASP A 10 -20.98 -1.10 -0.98
N PHE A 11 -21.29 0.11 -1.43
CA PHE A 11 -20.50 0.81 -2.44
C PHE A 11 -19.24 1.51 -1.88
N PHE A 12 -19.02 1.46 -0.57
CA PHE A 12 -17.92 2.18 0.09
C PHE A 12 -16.74 1.28 0.49
N LEU A 13 -16.70 0.02 0.09
CA LEU A 13 -15.54 -0.82 0.33
C LEU A 13 -14.36 -0.27 -0.47
N PRO A 14 -13.23 0.03 0.17
CA PRO A 14 -12.02 0.42 -0.54
C PRO A 14 -11.64 -0.69 -1.51
N GLU A 15 -11.22 -0.32 -2.70
CA GLU A 15 -10.63 -1.29 -3.63
C GLU A 15 -9.38 -1.88 -2.99
N ALA A 16 -9.22 -3.20 -3.12
CA ALA A 16 -8.03 -3.87 -2.65
C ALA A 16 -6.78 -3.27 -3.33
N PRO A 17 -5.67 -3.08 -2.62
CA PRO A 17 -4.42 -2.66 -3.22
C PRO A 17 -3.95 -3.69 -4.26
N HIS A 18 -3.65 -3.21 -5.47
CA HIS A 18 -3.06 -3.98 -6.57
C HIS A 18 -1.93 -3.17 -7.19
N PHE A 19 -1.03 -3.82 -7.92
CA PHE A 19 0.03 -3.11 -8.65
C PHE A 19 -0.53 -2.14 -9.69
N ASP A 20 -1.66 -2.46 -10.31
CA ASP A 20 -2.31 -1.61 -11.34
C ASP A 20 -2.86 -0.29 -10.76
N ASN A 21 -3.16 -0.24 -9.46
CA ASN A 21 -3.61 0.99 -8.81
C ASN A 21 -2.52 1.67 -7.96
N LEU A 22 -1.26 1.24 -8.13
CA LEU A 22 -0.09 1.85 -7.53
C LEU A 22 0.44 2.97 -8.44
N ILE A 23 0.66 4.14 -7.88
CA ILE A 23 1.31 5.22 -8.62
C ILE A 23 2.83 5.02 -8.53
N VAL A 24 3.44 4.78 -9.68
CA VAL A 24 4.85 4.35 -9.78
C VAL A 24 5.82 5.50 -9.47
N GLY A 25 5.60 6.70 -10.05
CA GLY A 25 6.57 7.81 -9.96
C GLY A 25 7.98 7.37 -10.32
N ASP A 26 8.98 7.85 -9.58
CA ASP A 26 10.39 7.49 -9.76
C ASP A 26 10.76 6.13 -9.15
N ASN A 27 9.77 5.32 -8.72
CA ASN A 27 9.98 4.05 -8.03
C ASN A 27 9.93 2.82 -8.96
N ALA A 28 10.04 3.00 -10.27
CA ALA A 28 9.84 1.94 -11.26
C ALA A 28 10.72 0.70 -11.04
N GLU A 29 12.00 0.90 -10.68
CA GLU A 29 12.92 -0.21 -10.43
C GLU A 29 12.50 -1.03 -9.20
N ALA A 30 12.20 -0.36 -8.09
CA ALA A 30 11.75 -0.99 -6.85
C ALA A 30 10.47 -1.80 -7.07
N ILE A 31 9.50 -1.21 -7.76
CA ILE A 31 8.21 -1.85 -8.05
C ILE A 31 8.39 -3.06 -8.96
N ALA A 32 9.17 -2.94 -10.04
CA ALA A 32 9.44 -4.06 -10.95
C ALA A 32 10.14 -5.24 -10.24
N ARG A 33 11.08 -4.96 -9.32
CA ARG A 33 11.75 -5.98 -8.53
C ARG A 33 10.80 -6.68 -7.55
N LEU A 34 9.86 -5.95 -6.98
CA LEU A 34 8.87 -6.49 -6.05
C LEU A 34 7.76 -7.26 -6.78
N GLN A 35 7.37 -6.83 -7.98
CA GLN A 35 6.48 -7.63 -8.85
C GLN A 35 7.10 -8.97 -9.21
N ALA A 36 8.39 -9.00 -9.54
CA ALA A 36 9.10 -10.22 -9.88
C ALA A 36 9.19 -11.25 -8.72
N VAL A 37 8.84 -10.86 -7.49
CA VAL A 37 8.80 -11.78 -6.35
C VAL A 37 7.67 -12.81 -6.48
N THR A 38 6.58 -12.45 -7.14
CA THR A 38 5.43 -13.33 -7.39
C THR A 38 5.53 -14.10 -8.71
N ASP A 39 6.55 -13.80 -9.56
CA ASP A 39 6.76 -14.54 -10.80
C ASP A 39 7.25 -15.97 -10.53
N ALA A 40 6.45 -16.94 -10.90
CA ALA A 40 6.73 -18.36 -10.69
C ALA A 40 8.02 -18.87 -11.41
N SER A 41 8.55 -18.10 -12.37
CA SER A 41 9.74 -18.42 -13.17
C SER A 41 11.05 -17.89 -12.62
N GLY A 42 11.01 -16.99 -11.62
CA GLY A 42 12.19 -16.38 -11.02
C GLY A 42 12.62 -17.13 -9.78
N GLY A 43 13.65 -17.96 -9.85
CA GLY A 43 14.30 -18.47 -8.66
C GLY A 43 14.73 -17.29 -7.77
N GLN A 44 14.08 -17.16 -6.61
CA GLN A 44 14.34 -16.07 -5.66
C GLN A 44 15.78 -16.18 -5.15
N THR A 45 16.66 -15.35 -5.70
CA THR A 45 18.07 -15.28 -5.26
C THR A 45 18.20 -14.45 -3.97
N ASN A 46 17.26 -13.54 -3.74
CA ASN A 46 17.27 -12.65 -2.58
C ASN A 46 16.30 -13.15 -1.51
N ARG A 47 16.83 -13.41 -0.32
CA ARG A 47 16.08 -13.91 0.85
C ARG A 47 15.42 -12.79 1.65
N ALA A 48 15.91 -11.56 1.50
CA ALA A 48 15.36 -10.37 2.11
C ALA A 48 15.26 -9.24 1.10
N ILE A 49 14.16 -8.49 1.16
CA ILE A 49 13.98 -7.23 0.46
C ILE A 49 13.49 -6.21 1.48
N VAL A 50 14.17 -5.09 1.56
CA VAL A 50 13.77 -3.98 2.42
C VAL A 50 13.28 -2.82 1.56
N VAL A 51 12.13 -2.29 1.92
CA VAL A 51 11.57 -1.08 1.30
C VAL A 51 11.44 -0.01 2.36
N TRP A 52 12.15 1.08 2.22
CA TRP A 52 12.14 2.16 3.20
C TRP A 52 11.77 3.49 2.55
N GLY A 53 11.32 4.44 3.34
CA GLY A 53 10.91 5.76 2.85
C GLY A 53 10.00 6.48 3.84
N GLY A 54 9.73 7.74 3.57
CA GLY A 54 8.89 8.58 4.41
C GLY A 54 7.48 8.00 4.67
N ARG A 55 6.70 8.71 5.46
CA ARG A 55 5.28 8.35 5.66
C ARG A 55 4.50 8.54 4.37
N SER A 56 3.47 7.72 4.18
CA SER A 56 2.49 7.83 3.06
C SER A 56 3.09 7.75 1.65
N VAL A 57 4.31 7.22 1.47
CA VAL A 57 4.92 7.00 0.15
C VAL A 57 4.43 5.74 -0.55
N GLY A 58 3.54 4.96 0.08
CA GLY A 58 2.93 3.78 -0.54
C GLY A 58 3.47 2.43 -0.07
N LYS A 59 4.31 2.35 0.97
CA LYS A 59 4.91 1.10 1.47
C LYS A 59 3.86 0.02 1.80
N SER A 60 2.89 0.35 2.65
CA SER A 60 1.82 -0.57 3.04
C SER A 60 0.94 -0.99 1.85
N HIS A 61 0.68 -0.06 0.92
CA HIS A 61 -0.03 -0.37 -0.31
C HIS A 61 0.74 -1.40 -1.15
N LEU A 62 2.04 -1.20 -1.29
CA LEU A 62 2.93 -2.10 -2.04
C LEU A 62 2.95 -3.51 -1.45
N LEU A 63 3.07 -3.66 -0.11
CA LEU A 63 3.01 -4.97 0.54
C LEU A 63 1.64 -5.64 0.35
N SER A 64 0.57 -4.87 0.44
CA SER A 64 -0.78 -5.38 0.20
C SER A 64 -0.98 -5.81 -1.26
N ALA A 65 -0.42 -5.07 -2.22
CA ALA A 65 -0.45 -5.44 -3.64
C ALA A 65 0.33 -6.74 -3.91
N ILE A 66 1.50 -6.91 -3.29
CA ILE A 66 2.29 -8.15 -3.37
C ILE A 66 1.50 -9.34 -2.84
N THR A 67 0.85 -9.20 -1.68
CA THR A 67 0.07 -10.30 -1.10
C THR A 67 -1.17 -10.63 -1.92
N ALA A 68 -1.83 -9.65 -2.51
CA ALA A 68 -2.97 -9.85 -3.41
C ALA A 68 -2.54 -10.57 -4.70
N ASP A 69 -1.43 -10.15 -5.30
CA ASP A 69 -0.88 -10.75 -6.51
C ASP A 69 -0.39 -12.19 -6.25
N ALA A 70 0.30 -12.42 -5.13
CA ALA A 70 0.69 -13.77 -4.69
C ALA A 70 -0.53 -14.70 -4.55
N ALA A 71 -1.61 -14.22 -3.92
CA ALA A 71 -2.84 -14.99 -3.77
C ALA A 71 -3.48 -15.33 -5.12
N ALA A 72 -3.47 -14.40 -6.07
CA ALA A 72 -3.97 -14.63 -7.44
C ALA A 72 -3.17 -15.71 -8.18
N GLN A 73 -1.88 -15.87 -7.86
CA GLN A 73 -0.98 -16.87 -8.44
C GLN A 73 -0.90 -18.17 -7.62
N GLY A 74 -1.65 -18.29 -6.52
CA GLY A 74 -1.64 -19.46 -5.65
C GLY A 74 -0.38 -19.56 -4.76
N ILE A 75 0.37 -18.48 -4.60
CA ILE A 75 1.55 -18.37 -3.75
C ILE A 75 1.10 -18.02 -2.32
N SER A 76 1.57 -18.79 -1.32
CA SER A 76 1.26 -18.50 0.08
C SER A 76 2.02 -17.27 0.56
N ALA A 77 1.29 -16.21 0.90
CA ALA A 77 1.84 -14.96 1.41
C ALA A 77 1.20 -14.58 2.75
N LEU A 78 2.00 -14.06 3.68
CA LEU A 78 1.54 -13.53 4.96
C LEU A 78 1.96 -12.07 5.08
N LEU A 79 1.00 -11.19 5.37
CA LEU A 79 1.24 -9.79 5.69
C LEU A 79 1.01 -9.53 7.17
N LEU A 80 2.02 -9.01 7.84
CA LEU A 80 1.98 -8.60 9.24
C LEU A 80 2.26 -7.09 9.33
N ASN A 81 1.67 -6.46 10.34
CA ASN A 81 1.94 -5.07 10.67
C ASN A 81 2.50 -4.98 12.09
N GLY A 82 3.58 -4.23 12.28
CA GLY A 82 4.24 -4.08 13.58
C GLY A 82 3.35 -3.57 14.72
N ALA A 83 2.24 -2.89 14.38
CA ALA A 83 1.25 -2.46 15.37
C ALA A 83 0.21 -3.53 15.74
N SER A 84 0.23 -4.71 15.09
CA SER A 84 -0.73 -5.80 15.29
C SER A 84 -0.09 -6.97 16.05
N ALA A 85 -0.92 -7.78 16.70
CA ALA A 85 -0.45 -9.01 17.28
C ALA A 85 -0.01 -10.00 16.19
N PHE A 86 1.16 -10.62 16.38
CA PHE A 86 1.67 -11.65 15.49
C PHE A 86 1.05 -13.01 15.84
N PRO A 87 1.00 -13.96 14.89
CA PRO A 87 0.61 -15.33 15.19
C PRO A 87 1.51 -15.93 16.28
N SER A 88 0.96 -16.79 17.14
CA SER A 88 1.75 -17.44 18.21
C SER A 88 2.82 -18.37 17.66
N ASP A 89 2.59 -18.97 16.47
CA ASP A 89 3.53 -19.86 15.80
C ASP A 89 4.29 -19.10 14.70
N PRO A 90 5.62 -18.97 14.75
CA PRO A 90 6.42 -18.37 13.69
C PRO A 90 6.66 -19.30 12.47
N PHE A 91 6.28 -20.56 12.55
CA PHE A 91 6.39 -21.52 11.44
C PHE A 91 5.20 -21.40 10.48
N VAL A 92 5.05 -20.20 9.95
CA VAL A 92 3.97 -19.85 9.05
C VAL A 92 4.22 -20.43 7.65
N GLY A 93 3.69 -21.40 7.15
CA GLY A 93 3.94 -22.01 5.81
C GLY A 93 3.85 -21.03 4.62
N ALA A 94 4.34 -19.81 4.78
CA ALA A 94 4.35 -18.76 3.79
C ALA A 94 5.62 -18.80 2.94
N GLN A 95 5.46 -18.66 1.63
CA GLN A 95 6.56 -18.47 0.68
C GLN A 95 7.00 -16.99 0.63
N ILE A 96 6.06 -16.08 0.88
CA ILE A 96 6.33 -14.64 0.97
C ILE A 96 5.88 -14.15 2.34
N LEU A 97 6.82 -13.61 3.12
CA LEU A 97 6.54 -12.96 4.41
C LEU A 97 6.70 -11.46 4.24
N CYS A 98 5.61 -10.72 4.36
CA CYS A 98 5.59 -9.26 4.35
C CYS A 98 5.43 -8.72 5.76
N VAL A 99 6.31 -7.79 6.18
CA VAL A 99 6.26 -7.15 7.50
C VAL A 99 6.27 -5.63 7.31
N ASP A 100 5.13 -5.02 7.55
CA ASP A 100 4.99 -3.56 7.49
C ASP A 100 5.45 -2.92 8.80
N ASP A 101 6.07 -1.73 8.69
CA ASP A 101 6.64 -0.97 9.81
C ASP A 101 7.57 -1.83 10.71
N ALA A 102 8.44 -2.62 10.08
CA ALA A 102 9.37 -3.52 10.79
C ALA A 102 10.35 -2.77 11.72
N ASP A 103 10.59 -1.50 11.48
CA ASP A 103 11.39 -0.62 12.35
C ASP A 103 10.68 -0.26 13.68
N GLN A 104 9.42 -0.68 13.88
CA GLN A 104 8.64 -0.42 15.09
C GLN A 104 8.35 -1.69 15.92
N LEU A 105 8.92 -2.83 15.53
CA LEU A 105 8.70 -4.10 16.20
C LEU A 105 9.22 -4.09 17.65
N ASP A 106 8.42 -4.59 18.58
CA ASP A 106 8.84 -4.85 19.94
C ASP A 106 9.78 -6.08 20.04
N ALA A 107 10.29 -6.37 21.24
CA ALA A 107 11.25 -7.45 21.43
C ALA A 107 10.69 -8.85 21.15
N GLU A 108 9.41 -9.09 21.42
CA GLU A 108 8.73 -10.36 21.17
C GLU A 108 8.51 -10.55 19.66
N GLN A 109 8.01 -9.53 18.98
CA GLN A 109 7.83 -9.51 17.54
C GLN A 109 9.16 -9.69 16.79
N GLN A 110 10.24 -9.08 17.28
CA GLN A 110 11.58 -9.29 16.72
C GLN A 110 12.05 -10.75 16.87
N ALA A 111 11.82 -11.38 18.01
CA ALA A 111 12.17 -12.79 18.21
C ALA A 111 11.35 -13.71 17.27
N TRP A 112 10.07 -13.40 17.11
CA TRP A 112 9.18 -14.06 16.17
C TRP A 112 9.68 -13.91 14.72
N LEU A 113 9.96 -12.68 14.30
CA LEU A 113 10.44 -12.37 12.93
C LEU A 113 11.75 -13.12 12.64
N PHE A 114 12.68 -13.18 13.59
CA PHE A 114 13.94 -13.92 13.43
C PHE A 114 13.69 -15.39 13.11
N THR A 115 12.79 -16.04 13.82
CA THR A 115 12.45 -17.46 13.63
C THR A 115 11.73 -17.66 12.29
N ALA A 116 10.73 -16.85 12.00
CA ALA A 116 9.96 -16.90 10.77
C ALA A 116 10.83 -16.63 9.53
N PHE A 117 11.73 -15.64 9.59
CA PHE A 117 12.70 -15.36 8.53
C PHE A 117 13.55 -16.58 8.18
N ASN A 118 14.09 -17.26 9.20
CA ASN A 118 14.90 -18.45 8.99
C ASN A 118 14.10 -19.55 8.31
N HIS A 119 12.87 -19.77 8.77
CA HIS A 119 11.99 -20.80 8.22
C HIS A 119 11.63 -20.51 6.77
N VAL A 120 11.16 -19.30 6.46
CA VAL A 120 10.83 -18.86 5.10
C VAL A 120 12.05 -18.98 4.18
N THR A 121 13.23 -18.56 4.65
CA THR A 121 14.48 -18.67 3.90
C THR A 121 14.87 -20.13 3.61
N GLN A 122 14.75 -21.02 4.59
CA GLN A 122 15.05 -22.46 4.42
C GLN A 122 14.09 -23.14 3.44
N SER A 123 12.85 -22.67 3.37
CA SER A 123 11.83 -23.14 2.42
C SER A 123 11.97 -22.51 1.03
N GLY A 124 13.00 -21.71 0.78
CA GLY A 124 13.22 -21.04 -0.51
C GLY A 124 12.36 -19.79 -0.72
N GLY A 125 11.69 -19.30 0.31
CA GLY A 125 10.87 -18.11 0.28
C GLY A 125 11.64 -16.81 0.50
N VAL A 126 10.91 -15.69 0.51
CA VAL A 126 11.44 -14.34 0.66
C VAL A 126 10.73 -13.59 1.78
N THR A 127 11.46 -12.77 2.52
CA THR A 127 10.90 -11.83 3.50
C THR A 127 11.05 -10.40 2.98
N ILE A 128 9.94 -9.67 2.94
CA ILE A 128 9.87 -8.27 2.51
C ILE A 128 9.50 -7.45 3.73
N ALA A 129 10.32 -6.49 4.10
CA ALA A 129 10.08 -5.64 5.27
C ALA A 129 10.06 -4.17 4.89
N THR A 130 9.19 -3.39 5.53
CA THR A 130 9.16 -1.93 5.33
C THR A 130 9.57 -1.18 6.59
N GLY A 131 10.04 0.05 6.42
CA GLY A 131 10.38 0.96 7.51
C GLY A 131 10.53 2.41 7.03
N GLN A 132 10.78 3.33 7.95
CA GLN A 132 10.87 4.76 7.63
C GLN A 132 12.28 5.21 7.24
N ALA A 133 13.30 4.45 7.59
CA ALA A 133 14.71 4.75 7.35
C ALA A 133 15.43 3.54 6.73
N PRO A 134 16.65 3.69 6.23
CA PRO A 134 17.46 2.57 5.78
C PRO A 134 17.64 1.50 6.87
N PRO A 135 17.68 0.19 6.51
CA PRO A 135 17.68 -0.92 7.47
C PRO A 135 18.81 -0.84 8.51
N ALA A 136 19.95 -0.26 8.17
CA ALA A 136 21.06 -0.05 9.10
C ALA A 136 20.71 0.86 10.30
N ARG A 137 19.65 1.66 10.19
CA ARG A 137 19.18 2.59 11.25
C ARG A 137 17.97 2.05 12.02
N TRP A 138 17.48 0.86 11.70
CA TRP A 138 16.34 0.29 12.41
C TRP A 138 16.72 -0.10 13.83
N PRO A 139 15.88 0.18 14.82
CA PRO A 139 16.13 -0.17 16.23
C PRO A 139 15.86 -1.66 16.49
N LEU A 140 16.36 -2.51 15.60
CA LEU A 140 16.23 -3.95 15.69
C LEU A 140 17.49 -4.59 16.25
N ARG A 141 17.34 -5.82 16.76
CA ARG A 141 18.46 -6.69 17.14
C ARG A 141 19.44 -6.83 15.98
N ASP A 142 20.72 -6.91 16.29
CA ASP A 142 21.79 -6.95 15.29
C ASP A 142 21.68 -8.11 14.30
N ASP A 143 21.19 -9.27 14.79
CA ASP A 143 21.00 -10.47 13.97
C ASP A 143 19.89 -10.28 12.89
N ILE A 144 18.80 -9.61 13.24
CA ILE A 144 17.72 -9.28 12.30
C ILE A 144 18.18 -8.17 11.34
N ARG A 145 18.79 -7.10 11.88
CA ARG A 145 19.25 -5.98 11.08
C ARG A 145 20.28 -6.41 10.03
N THR A 146 21.19 -7.31 10.39
CA THR A 146 22.19 -7.88 9.46
C THR A 146 21.52 -8.70 8.37
N ARG A 147 20.51 -9.53 8.71
CA ARG A 147 19.77 -10.35 7.73
C ARG A 147 18.99 -9.49 6.76
N MET A 148 18.24 -8.49 7.25
CA MET A 148 17.50 -7.55 6.41
C MET A 148 18.45 -6.74 5.52
N GLY A 149 19.58 -6.26 6.07
CA GLY A 149 20.57 -5.48 5.33
C GLY A 149 21.43 -6.29 4.34
N SER A 150 21.42 -7.62 4.41
CA SER A 150 22.15 -8.48 3.46
C SER A 150 21.40 -8.71 2.13
N GLY A 151 20.13 -8.32 2.07
CA GLY A 151 19.30 -8.43 0.89
C GLY A 151 19.29 -7.16 0.02
N LEU A 152 18.25 -7.03 -0.80
CA LEU A 152 18.01 -5.81 -1.56
C LEU A 152 17.36 -4.74 -0.67
N ALA A 153 17.77 -3.49 -0.84
CA ALA A 153 17.17 -2.36 -0.15
C ALA A 153 16.80 -1.27 -1.15
N PHE A 154 15.52 -0.87 -1.14
CA PHE A 154 14.99 0.17 -2.02
C PHE A 154 14.43 1.32 -1.18
N GLU A 155 14.75 2.53 -1.58
CA GLU A 155 14.06 3.72 -1.11
C GLU A 155 12.82 3.97 -1.96
N LEU A 156 11.66 4.13 -1.32
CA LEU A 156 10.47 4.66 -1.99
C LEU A 156 10.46 6.17 -1.86
N LEU A 157 10.54 6.81 -3.01
CA LEU A 157 10.49 8.26 -3.14
C LEU A 157 9.04 8.76 -3.16
N PRO A 158 8.73 9.87 -2.48
CA PRO A 158 7.45 10.52 -2.61
C PRO A 158 7.27 11.05 -4.04
N ILE A 159 6.03 11.09 -4.52
CA ILE A 159 5.74 11.73 -5.79
C ILE A 159 5.96 13.24 -5.64
N PRO A 160 6.75 13.87 -6.52
CA PRO A 160 6.94 15.32 -6.51
C PRO A 160 5.61 16.07 -6.58
N GLN A 161 5.50 17.21 -5.89
CA GLN A 161 4.23 17.95 -5.82
C GLN A 161 3.74 18.40 -7.21
N ASP A 162 4.66 18.75 -8.09
CA ASP A 162 4.35 19.18 -9.44
C ASP A 162 3.83 18.05 -10.32
N ASP A 163 4.16 16.80 -9.98
CA ASP A 163 3.73 15.60 -10.71
C ASP A 163 2.41 15.01 -10.16
N LEU A 164 1.97 15.45 -8.97
CA LEU A 164 0.73 14.95 -8.36
C LEU A 164 -0.50 15.08 -9.28
N PRO A 165 -0.76 16.19 -9.99
CA PRO A 165 -1.91 16.29 -10.88
C PRO A 165 -1.87 15.26 -12.00
N ALA A 166 -0.71 15.07 -12.63
CA ALA A 166 -0.52 14.09 -13.70
C ALA A 166 -0.69 12.65 -13.17
N ALA A 167 -0.11 12.35 -12.00
CA ALA A 167 -0.20 11.06 -11.33
C ALA A 167 -1.66 10.70 -10.96
N LEU A 168 -2.41 11.65 -10.41
CA LEU A 168 -3.83 11.46 -10.06
C LEU A 168 -4.72 11.34 -11.29
N SER A 169 -4.40 12.06 -12.37
CA SER A 169 -5.09 11.92 -13.66
C SER A 169 -4.87 10.53 -14.27
N ALA A 170 -3.62 10.04 -14.25
CA ALA A 170 -3.28 8.69 -14.71
C ALA A 170 -3.97 7.61 -13.86
N TYR A 171 -4.00 7.79 -12.54
CA TYR A 171 -4.74 6.90 -11.63
C TYR A 171 -6.24 6.83 -11.97
N ALA A 172 -6.89 7.98 -12.22
CA ALA A 172 -8.30 8.03 -12.60
C ALA A 172 -8.55 7.35 -13.96
N ALA A 173 -7.69 7.61 -14.95
CA ALA A 173 -7.79 7.01 -16.28
C ALA A 173 -7.62 5.49 -16.25
N GLY A 174 -6.68 4.97 -15.43
CA GLY A 174 -6.50 3.53 -15.20
C GLY A 174 -7.74 2.85 -14.59
N ARG A 175 -8.58 3.61 -13.89
CA ARG A 175 -9.87 3.16 -13.32
C ARG A 175 -11.07 3.41 -14.25
N GLY A 176 -10.83 3.95 -15.44
CA GLY A 176 -11.86 4.15 -16.45
C GLY A 176 -12.71 5.42 -16.26
N PHE A 177 -12.26 6.40 -15.48
CA PHE A 177 -12.94 7.68 -15.36
C PHE A 177 -12.00 8.87 -15.60
N ASP A 178 -12.59 9.96 -16.10
CA ASP A 178 -11.87 11.21 -16.35
C ASP A 178 -12.07 12.17 -15.17
N VAL A 179 -10.99 12.85 -14.80
CA VAL A 179 -11.00 13.91 -13.79
C VAL A 179 -10.49 15.21 -14.40
N SER A 180 -11.27 16.28 -14.27
CA SER A 180 -10.88 17.60 -14.82
C SER A 180 -9.82 18.27 -13.94
N ASN A 181 -9.03 19.17 -14.55
CA ASN A 181 -8.03 19.97 -13.84
C ASN A 181 -8.62 20.77 -12.67
N ASP A 182 -9.86 21.25 -12.78
CA ASP A 182 -10.53 21.97 -11.71
C ASP A 182 -10.77 21.09 -10.49
N VAL A 183 -11.15 19.82 -10.71
CA VAL A 183 -11.34 18.83 -9.63
C VAL A 183 -10.01 18.50 -8.97
N LEU A 184 -8.94 18.29 -9.74
CA LEU A 184 -7.59 18.04 -9.22
C LEU A 184 -7.07 19.23 -8.41
N THR A 185 -7.19 20.44 -8.96
CA THR A 185 -6.78 21.68 -8.27
C THR A 185 -7.55 21.85 -6.97
N PHE A 186 -8.85 21.62 -6.96
CA PHE A 186 -9.66 21.70 -5.75
C PHE A 186 -9.24 20.64 -4.73
N LEU A 187 -9.05 19.39 -5.15
CA LEU A 187 -8.61 18.30 -4.29
C LEU A 187 -7.27 18.61 -3.63
N LEU A 188 -6.27 19.02 -4.41
CA LEU A 188 -4.92 19.31 -3.94
C LEU A 188 -4.84 20.56 -3.02
N SER A 189 -5.81 21.47 -3.14
CA SER A 189 -5.88 22.66 -2.28
C SER A 189 -6.63 22.46 -0.95
N HIS A 190 -7.50 21.41 -0.86
CA HIS A 190 -8.39 21.21 0.27
C HIS A 190 -8.19 19.88 1.01
N HIS A 191 -7.27 19.04 0.54
CA HIS A 191 -7.00 17.73 1.12
C HIS A 191 -5.53 17.61 1.55
N GLN A 192 -5.25 16.70 2.50
CA GLN A 192 -3.87 16.33 2.82
C GLN A 192 -3.20 15.78 1.55
N ARG A 193 -1.96 16.25 1.29
CA ARG A 193 -1.23 15.91 0.05
C ARG A 193 -0.52 14.57 0.13
N ASP A 194 -1.04 13.61 0.90
CA ASP A 194 -0.57 12.24 0.82
C ASP A 194 -1.32 11.49 -0.28
N ILE A 195 -0.57 10.78 -1.09
CA ILE A 195 -1.07 10.14 -2.30
C ILE A 195 -2.15 9.10 -2.01
N ALA A 196 -2.03 8.34 -0.91
CA ALA A 196 -3.00 7.30 -0.56
C ALA A 196 -4.37 7.92 -0.24
N SER A 197 -4.38 9.02 0.52
CA SER A 197 -5.59 9.76 0.87
C SER A 197 -6.24 10.41 -0.35
N LEU A 198 -5.43 10.97 -1.25
CA LEU A 198 -5.90 11.58 -2.50
C LEU A 198 -6.53 10.52 -3.41
N CYS A 199 -5.88 9.37 -3.62
CA CYS A 199 -6.42 8.26 -4.40
C CYS A 199 -7.70 7.69 -3.79
N LYS A 200 -7.75 7.53 -2.46
CA LYS A 200 -8.95 7.09 -1.75
C LYS A 200 -10.12 8.03 -1.97
N THR A 201 -9.88 9.34 -1.92
CA THR A 201 -10.91 10.37 -2.16
C THR A 201 -11.40 10.32 -3.60
N LEU A 202 -10.50 10.23 -4.59
CA LEU A 202 -10.89 10.11 -6.00
C LEU A 202 -11.70 8.84 -6.26
N ALA A 203 -11.29 7.70 -5.73
CA ALA A 203 -12.03 6.45 -5.85
C ALA A 203 -13.42 6.52 -5.19
N GLY A 204 -13.55 7.25 -4.07
CA GLY A 204 -14.83 7.48 -3.43
C GLY A 204 -15.77 8.36 -4.25
N VAL A 205 -15.23 9.45 -4.83
CA VAL A 205 -16.00 10.36 -5.70
C VAL A 205 -16.41 9.65 -7.00
N ASP A 206 -15.57 8.79 -7.57
CA ASP A 206 -15.92 8.00 -8.74
C ASP A 206 -17.12 7.09 -8.43
N ARG A 207 -17.08 6.32 -7.35
CA ARG A 207 -18.23 5.47 -6.94
C ARG A 207 -19.52 6.28 -6.74
N LEU A 208 -19.41 7.45 -6.10
CA LEU A 208 -20.56 8.34 -5.92
C LEU A 208 -21.06 8.85 -7.27
N SER A 209 -20.18 9.16 -8.21
CA SER A 209 -20.52 9.60 -9.57
C SER A 209 -21.33 8.54 -10.32
N LEU A 210 -20.91 7.28 -10.23
CA LEU A 210 -21.59 6.13 -10.81
C LEU A 210 -22.98 5.90 -10.18
N ALA A 211 -23.05 5.93 -8.83
CA ALA A 211 -24.30 5.76 -8.11
C ALA A 211 -25.35 6.83 -8.47
N LEU A 212 -24.90 8.08 -8.61
CA LEU A 212 -25.76 9.22 -8.96
C LEU A 212 -25.94 9.41 -10.47
N LYS A 213 -25.24 8.62 -11.31
CA LYS A 213 -25.20 8.78 -12.78
C LYS A 213 -24.82 10.20 -13.19
N ARG A 214 -23.83 10.77 -12.51
CA ARG A 214 -23.31 12.13 -12.74
C ARG A 214 -21.82 12.07 -13.01
N ARG A 215 -21.28 13.02 -13.77
CA ARG A 215 -19.84 13.15 -13.98
C ARG A 215 -19.13 13.64 -12.72
N VAL A 216 -17.89 13.20 -12.52
CA VAL A 216 -17.02 13.72 -11.46
C VAL A 216 -16.86 15.24 -11.67
N SER A 217 -17.14 16.01 -10.61
CA SER A 217 -17.12 17.47 -10.62
C SER A 217 -16.71 18.01 -9.25
N VAL A 218 -16.27 19.26 -9.18
CA VAL A 218 -15.93 19.93 -7.92
C VAL A 218 -17.11 19.93 -6.94
N HIS A 219 -18.34 20.05 -7.43
CA HIS A 219 -19.53 20.01 -6.57
C HIS A 219 -19.70 18.61 -5.94
N LEU A 220 -19.52 17.54 -6.72
CA LEU A 220 -19.61 16.17 -6.23
C LEU A 220 -18.49 15.85 -5.24
N LEU A 221 -17.27 16.32 -5.51
CA LEU A 221 -16.12 16.18 -4.62
C LEU A 221 -16.37 16.87 -3.28
N ARG A 222 -16.90 18.10 -3.27
CA ARG A 222 -17.27 18.82 -2.03
C ARG A 222 -18.31 18.06 -1.23
N ALA A 223 -19.36 17.55 -1.88
CA ALA A 223 -20.39 16.77 -1.21
C ALA A 223 -19.80 15.53 -0.54
N TYR A 224 -18.96 14.78 -1.26
CA TYR A 224 -18.29 13.59 -0.74
C TYR A 224 -17.40 13.91 0.47
N MET A 225 -16.57 14.96 0.38
CA MET A 225 -15.68 15.36 1.49
C MET A 225 -16.45 15.80 2.74
N ASN A 226 -17.57 16.54 2.59
CA ASN A 226 -18.38 16.98 3.71
C ASN A 226 -19.09 15.81 4.41
N GLU A 227 -19.59 14.82 3.67
CA GLU A 227 -20.21 13.61 4.24
C GLU A 227 -19.17 12.75 4.97
N THR A 228 -17.97 12.64 4.43
CA THR A 228 -16.88 11.88 5.07
C THR A 228 -16.47 12.52 6.40
N VAL A 229 -16.43 13.85 6.48
CA VAL A 229 -16.12 14.58 7.73
C VAL A 229 -17.23 14.40 8.77
N ALA A 230 -18.50 14.41 8.37
CA ALA A 230 -19.62 14.21 9.28
C ALA A 230 -19.63 12.79 9.89
N THR A 231 -19.22 11.77 9.12
CA THR A 231 -19.19 10.36 9.57
C THR A 231 -18.03 10.08 10.54
N ILE A 232 -16.95 10.86 10.54
CA ILE A 232 -15.79 10.70 11.45
C ILE A 232 -16.05 11.36 12.82
N GLN A 233 -17.02 12.27 12.91
CA GLN A 233 -17.35 13.02 14.14
C GLN A 233 -18.50 12.39 14.96
N THR A 234 -19.06 11.26 14.52
CA THR A 234 -20.09 10.49 15.21
C THR A 234 -19.54 9.18 15.75
#